data_6f8e926ada9beaa836bbab5ab77819ee
#
_entry.id   6f8e926ada9beaa836bbab5ab77819ee
#
_cell.length_a   1.000
_cell.length_b   1.000
_cell.length_c   1.000
_cell.angle_alpha   90.00
_cell.angle_beta   90.00
_cell.angle_gamma   90.00
#
_symmetry.space_group_name_H-M   'P 1'
#
loop_
_entity.id
_entity.type
_entity.pdbx_description
1 polymer ?
#
loop_
_entity_poly.entity_id
_entity_poly.type
_entity_poly.pdbx_seq_one_letter_code
_entity_poly.pdbx_strand_id
1 'polypeptide(L)'
;MSDNNIIACTTNLELSSAPIDPSWIIDGAPKARNHVLAHSSDKSAWTMLWDCTAGAFRWTYHFDETVHILEGSVAVTDASGFTQSFGPGDVIFFPAGSVAEWRIASYVRKLAFCHNQMPAQLSLFWRVCRRTLNLGRKMFRIFPVPGEQNQPRPAREIILSGTFRTFGAPSRS
;
A
#
# COMPACT_ATOMS: atom_id res chain seq x y z
N MET A 1 -4.17 5.85 27.62
CA MET A 1 -3.86 4.40 27.61
C MET A 1 -4.19 3.96 26.17
N SER A 2 -3.19 3.57 25.39
CA SER A 2 -3.46 3.01 24.06
C SER A 2 -3.88 1.55 24.25
N ASP A 3 -5.11 1.24 23.85
CA ASP A 3 -5.57 -0.14 23.81
C ASP A 3 -4.75 -0.90 22.77
N ASN A 4 -3.80 -1.72 23.23
CA ASN A 4 -3.01 -2.62 22.38
C ASN A 4 -3.83 -3.88 21.98
N ASN A 5 -5.10 -3.70 21.66
CA ASN A 5 -5.97 -4.80 21.28
C ASN A 5 -5.73 -5.20 19.83
N ILE A 6 -5.69 -6.52 19.59
CA ILE A 6 -5.68 -7.08 18.23
C ILE A 6 -7.04 -6.85 17.61
N ILE A 7 -7.09 -6.20 16.43
CA ILE A 7 -8.30 -5.97 15.65
C ILE A 7 -8.37 -7.05 14.57
N ALA A 8 -9.41 -7.86 14.58
CA ALA A 8 -9.70 -8.84 13.54
C ALA A 8 -10.87 -8.32 12.68
N CYS A 9 -10.69 -8.32 11.37
CA CYS A 9 -11.69 -7.89 10.39
C CYS A 9 -11.92 -8.99 9.36
N THR A 10 -13.12 -9.04 8.81
CA THR A 10 -13.45 -9.88 7.65
C THR A 10 -13.49 -9.02 6.38
N THR A 11 -13.19 -9.61 5.23
CA THR A 11 -13.36 -8.96 3.94
C THR A 11 -14.81 -9.02 3.41
N ASN A 12 -15.69 -9.77 4.08
CA ASN A 12 -17.11 -9.86 3.73
C ASN A 12 -17.94 -8.89 4.58
N LEU A 13 -17.70 -7.58 4.39
CA LEU A 13 -18.40 -6.49 5.07
C LEU A 13 -19.24 -5.70 4.08
N GLU A 14 -20.31 -5.10 4.59
CA GLU A 14 -21.08 -4.10 3.86
C GLU A 14 -20.26 -2.82 3.73
N LEU A 15 -20.21 -2.27 2.51
CA LEU A 15 -19.48 -1.06 2.20
C LEU A 15 -20.42 0.13 2.06
N SER A 16 -19.97 1.27 2.57
CA SER A 16 -20.69 2.54 2.46
C SER A 16 -20.38 3.24 1.12
N SER A 17 -21.33 4.02 0.61
CA SER A 17 -21.14 4.80 -0.61
C SER A 17 -19.95 5.77 -0.47
N ALA A 18 -19.06 5.73 -1.45
CA ALA A 18 -17.86 6.58 -1.57
C ALA A 18 -17.73 7.07 -3.01
N PRO A 19 -18.58 8.00 -3.46
CA PRO A 19 -18.67 8.39 -4.86
C PRO A 19 -17.34 8.98 -5.34
N ILE A 20 -16.97 8.61 -6.58
CA ILE A 20 -15.83 9.18 -7.29
C ILE A 20 -16.20 10.60 -7.70
N ASP A 21 -15.24 11.54 -7.60
CA ASP A 21 -15.44 12.90 -8.08
C ASP A 21 -15.86 12.88 -9.56
N PRO A 22 -16.98 13.51 -9.93
CA PRO A 22 -17.46 13.52 -11.31
C PRO A 22 -16.42 14.02 -12.33
N SER A 23 -15.53 14.92 -11.93
CA SER A 23 -14.45 15.43 -12.80
C SER A 23 -13.39 14.39 -13.14
N TRP A 24 -13.32 13.30 -12.39
CA TRP A 24 -12.36 12.20 -12.61
C TRP A 24 -12.94 11.11 -13.50
N ILE A 25 -14.27 11.08 -13.70
CA ILE A 25 -14.94 10.05 -14.51
C ILE A 25 -14.67 10.32 -15.99
N ILE A 26 -14.18 9.29 -16.69
CA ILE A 26 -13.88 9.31 -18.11
C ILE A 26 -15.04 8.70 -18.90
N ASP A 27 -15.62 7.61 -18.37
CA ASP A 27 -16.67 6.87 -19.04
C ASP A 27 -17.55 6.11 -18.07
N GLY A 28 -18.84 5.98 -18.40
CA GLY A 28 -19.83 5.27 -17.62
C GLY A 28 -20.29 6.03 -16.36
N ALA A 29 -20.84 5.30 -15.40
CA ALA A 29 -21.30 5.81 -14.12
C ALA A 29 -20.81 4.90 -12.98
N PRO A 30 -19.51 4.82 -12.71
CA PRO A 30 -18.94 3.94 -11.71
C PRO A 30 -19.46 4.30 -10.32
N LYS A 31 -19.95 3.30 -9.59
CA LYS A 31 -20.43 3.44 -8.21
C LYS A 31 -19.39 2.81 -7.30
N ALA A 32 -18.66 3.63 -6.58
CA ALA A 32 -17.66 3.18 -5.62
C ALA A 32 -18.21 3.15 -4.20
N ARG A 33 -17.71 2.20 -3.41
CA ARG A 33 -18.01 2.04 -1.99
C ARG A 33 -16.74 1.71 -1.25
N ASN A 34 -16.65 2.06 0.03
CA ASN A 34 -15.54 1.70 0.88
C ASN A 34 -15.94 1.40 2.33
N HIS A 35 -15.00 0.82 3.07
CA HIS A 35 -15.04 0.65 4.51
C HIS A 35 -13.63 0.61 5.07
N VAL A 36 -13.31 1.50 6.01
CA VAL A 36 -12.01 1.49 6.69
C VAL A 36 -12.01 0.42 7.76
N LEU A 37 -11.08 -0.52 7.68
CA LEU A 37 -10.97 -1.67 8.60
C LEU A 37 -10.19 -1.31 9.86
N ALA A 38 -9.07 -0.63 9.71
CA ALA A 38 -8.18 -0.27 10.80
C ALA A 38 -7.29 0.92 10.46
N HIS A 39 -6.84 1.62 11.49
CA HIS A 39 -5.80 2.64 11.41
C HIS A 39 -4.59 2.22 12.25
N SER A 40 -3.39 2.66 11.86
CA SER A 40 -2.23 2.64 12.75
C SER A 40 -2.47 3.56 13.96
N SER A 41 -1.77 3.32 15.07
CA SER A 41 -1.91 4.11 16.31
C SER A 41 -1.60 5.59 16.12
N ASP A 42 -0.69 5.92 15.20
CA ASP A 42 -0.31 7.28 14.82
C ASP A 42 -1.14 7.86 13.67
N LYS A 43 -2.12 7.09 13.16
CA LYS A 43 -2.98 7.41 12.02
C LYS A 43 -2.25 7.70 10.71
N SER A 44 -0.98 7.35 10.61
CA SER A 44 -0.20 7.51 9.37
C SER A 44 -0.54 6.46 8.31
N ALA A 45 -1.09 5.32 8.71
CA ALA A 45 -1.50 4.25 7.82
C ALA A 45 -2.89 3.72 8.16
N TRP A 46 -3.58 3.23 7.13
CA TRP A 46 -4.88 2.56 7.32
C TRP A 46 -5.08 1.46 6.29
N THR A 47 -5.97 0.55 6.62
CA THR A 47 -6.39 -0.53 5.75
C THR A 47 -7.87 -0.37 5.45
N MET A 48 -8.27 -0.50 4.19
CA MET A 48 -9.66 -0.36 3.77
C MET A 48 -10.05 -1.36 2.70
N LEU A 49 -11.31 -1.74 2.71
CA LEU A 49 -11.97 -2.37 1.58
C LEU A 49 -12.55 -1.28 0.67
N TRP A 50 -12.47 -1.53 -0.62
CA TRP A 50 -13.07 -0.68 -1.64
C TRP A 50 -13.57 -1.54 -2.79
N ASP A 51 -14.74 -1.19 -3.32
CA ASP A 51 -15.25 -1.79 -4.54
C ASP A 51 -15.83 -0.75 -5.50
N CYS A 52 -15.97 -1.15 -6.76
CA CYS A 52 -16.56 -0.27 -7.78
C CYS A 52 -17.20 -1.08 -8.89
N THR A 53 -18.31 -0.56 -9.41
CA THR A 53 -19.00 -1.09 -10.60
C THR A 53 -18.30 -0.65 -11.89
N ALA A 54 -18.83 -1.11 -13.04
CA ALA A 54 -18.31 -0.76 -14.37
C ALA A 54 -18.18 0.75 -14.61
N GLY A 55 -17.09 1.14 -15.28
CA GLY A 55 -16.79 2.51 -15.66
C GLY A 55 -15.29 2.76 -15.80
N ALA A 56 -14.94 3.99 -16.20
CA ALA A 56 -13.55 4.42 -16.29
C ALA A 56 -13.37 5.78 -15.62
N PHE A 57 -12.27 5.93 -14.90
CA PHE A 57 -11.93 7.16 -14.17
C PHE A 57 -10.42 7.31 -14.02
N ARG A 58 -9.97 8.55 -13.84
CA ARG A 58 -8.58 8.89 -13.55
C ARG A 58 -8.43 9.16 -12.06
N TRP A 59 -7.48 8.45 -11.41
CA TRP A 59 -7.22 8.56 -9.99
C TRP A 59 -5.85 9.17 -9.72
N THR A 60 -5.80 10.21 -8.87
CA THR A 60 -4.55 10.78 -8.38
C THR A 60 -4.31 10.31 -6.95
N TYR A 61 -3.16 9.70 -6.71
CA TYR A 61 -2.79 9.16 -5.40
C TYR A 61 -2.09 10.22 -4.56
N HIS A 62 -2.68 10.59 -3.43
CA HIS A 62 -2.10 11.56 -2.48
C HIS A 62 -1.24 10.91 -1.40
N PHE A 63 -1.27 9.59 -1.32
CA PHE A 63 -0.53 8.74 -0.37
C PHE A 63 -0.09 7.46 -1.08
N ASP A 64 0.85 6.74 -0.48
CA ASP A 64 1.24 5.43 -0.98
C ASP A 64 0.10 4.44 -0.77
N GLU A 65 -0.28 3.70 -1.81
CA GLU A 65 -1.34 2.71 -1.74
C GLU A 65 -0.88 1.38 -2.32
N THR A 66 -0.90 0.32 -1.49
CA THR A 66 -0.76 -1.06 -1.97
C THR A 66 -2.15 -1.69 -2.07
N VAL A 67 -2.49 -2.16 -3.24
CA VAL A 67 -3.79 -2.77 -3.56
C VAL A 67 -3.61 -4.26 -3.76
N HIS A 68 -4.46 -5.06 -3.13
CA HIS A 68 -4.63 -6.49 -3.41
C HIS A 68 -6.04 -6.70 -3.97
N ILE A 69 -6.14 -7.20 -5.19
CA ILE A 69 -7.42 -7.49 -5.85
C ILE A 69 -8.01 -8.75 -5.23
N LEU A 70 -9.25 -8.64 -4.74
CA LEU A 70 -9.99 -9.74 -4.11
C LEU A 70 -10.99 -10.39 -5.08
N GLU A 71 -11.70 -9.56 -5.86
CA GLU A 71 -12.75 -10.01 -6.78
C GLU A 71 -12.78 -9.15 -8.04
N GLY A 72 -13.27 -9.72 -9.14
CA GLY A 72 -13.43 -9.02 -10.39
C GLY A 72 -12.11 -8.73 -11.10
N SER A 73 -12.09 -7.71 -11.95
CA SER A 73 -10.89 -7.33 -12.70
C SER A 73 -10.89 -5.87 -13.07
N VAL A 74 -9.70 -5.33 -13.31
CA VAL A 74 -9.49 -3.94 -13.72
C VAL A 74 -8.31 -3.84 -14.67
N ALA A 75 -8.44 -2.99 -15.70
CA ALA A 75 -7.30 -2.53 -16.47
C ALA A 75 -6.83 -1.19 -15.91
N VAL A 76 -5.53 -1.10 -15.61
CA VAL A 76 -4.90 0.12 -15.09
C VAL A 76 -3.90 0.62 -16.11
N THR A 77 -4.03 1.89 -16.49
CA THR A 77 -3.09 2.59 -17.37
C THR A 77 -2.30 3.61 -16.57
N ASP A 78 -0.98 3.55 -16.65
CA ASP A 78 -0.10 4.50 -15.98
C ASP A 78 0.09 5.81 -16.77
N ALA A 79 0.86 6.75 -16.21
CA ALA A 79 1.15 8.03 -16.84
C ALA A 79 1.95 7.93 -18.16
N SER A 80 2.60 6.78 -18.43
CA SER A 80 3.30 6.52 -19.70
C SER A 80 2.37 6.00 -20.79
N GLY A 81 1.13 5.68 -20.45
CA GLY A 81 0.15 5.05 -21.34
C GLY A 81 0.24 3.52 -21.37
N PHE A 82 1.11 2.91 -20.54
CA PHE A 82 1.17 1.46 -20.43
C PHE A 82 -0.03 0.93 -19.66
N THR A 83 -0.74 -0.03 -20.26
CA THR A 83 -1.93 -0.65 -19.66
C THR A 83 -1.66 -2.10 -19.28
N GLN A 84 -2.09 -2.46 -18.06
CA GLN A 84 -2.05 -3.84 -17.57
C GLN A 84 -3.36 -4.19 -16.90
N SER A 85 -3.80 -5.44 -17.09
CA SER A 85 -4.99 -6.00 -16.42
C SER A 85 -4.60 -6.74 -15.16
N PHE A 86 -5.42 -6.58 -14.13
CA PHE A 86 -5.26 -7.21 -12.82
C PHE A 86 -6.55 -7.92 -12.41
N GLY A 87 -6.38 -9.06 -11.74
CA GLY A 87 -7.45 -9.88 -11.22
C GLY A 87 -7.18 -10.38 -9.80
N PRO A 88 -8.04 -11.28 -9.26
CA PRO A 88 -7.89 -11.78 -7.90
C PRO A 88 -6.52 -12.40 -7.65
N GLY A 89 -5.88 -11.99 -6.54
CA GLY A 89 -4.55 -12.41 -6.15
C GLY A 89 -3.43 -11.45 -6.59
N ASP A 90 -3.68 -10.56 -7.55
CA ASP A 90 -2.68 -9.59 -7.98
C ASP A 90 -2.50 -8.46 -6.95
N VAL A 91 -1.28 -7.95 -6.89
CA VAL A 91 -0.91 -6.83 -6.02
C VAL A 91 -0.32 -5.70 -6.86
N ILE A 92 -0.78 -4.47 -6.60
CA ILE A 92 -0.35 -3.26 -7.30
C ILE A 92 0.11 -2.24 -6.25
N PHE A 93 1.21 -1.56 -6.51
CA PHE A 93 1.67 -0.44 -5.69
C PHE A 93 1.56 0.88 -6.46
N PHE A 94 0.87 1.84 -5.87
CA PHE A 94 0.73 3.20 -6.36
C PHE A 94 1.46 4.15 -5.42
N PRO A 95 2.60 4.73 -5.85
CA PRO A 95 3.29 5.73 -5.04
C PRO A 95 2.50 7.04 -4.97
N ALA A 96 2.63 7.76 -3.87
CA ALA A 96 2.06 9.10 -3.73
C ALA A 96 2.54 10.02 -4.86
N GLY A 97 1.63 10.83 -5.40
CA GLY A 97 1.86 11.68 -6.56
C GLY A 97 1.65 10.99 -7.90
N SER A 98 1.47 9.68 -7.94
CA SER A 98 1.16 8.98 -9.20
C SER A 98 -0.28 9.24 -9.66
N VAL A 99 -0.50 9.07 -10.97
CA VAL A 99 -1.81 9.15 -11.61
C VAL A 99 -2.02 7.87 -12.40
N ALA A 100 -3.19 7.27 -12.28
CA ALA A 100 -3.55 6.09 -13.05
C ALA A 100 -4.99 6.19 -13.57
N GLU A 101 -5.21 5.68 -14.78
CA GLU A 101 -6.55 5.49 -15.31
C GLU A 101 -7.01 4.07 -14.99
N TRP A 102 -8.17 3.96 -14.37
CA TRP A 102 -8.83 2.71 -14.04
C TRP A 102 -9.96 2.45 -15.02
N ARG A 103 -10.00 1.28 -15.61
CA ARG A 103 -11.08 0.82 -16.47
C ARG A 103 -11.62 -0.51 -15.98
N ILE A 104 -12.86 -0.49 -15.48
CA ILE A 104 -13.54 -1.63 -14.88
C ILE A 104 -14.62 -2.08 -15.85
N ALA A 105 -14.52 -3.31 -16.35
CA ALA A 105 -15.48 -3.84 -17.33
C ALA A 105 -16.83 -4.19 -16.69
N SER A 106 -16.83 -4.71 -15.47
CA SER A 106 -18.05 -5.09 -14.73
C SER A 106 -17.97 -4.68 -13.26
N TYR A 107 -16.99 -5.21 -12.54
CA TYR A 107 -16.83 -5.02 -11.09
C TYR A 107 -15.40 -5.29 -10.67
N VAL A 108 -14.95 -4.61 -9.62
CA VAL A 108 -13.70 -4.92 -8.91
C VAL A 108 -13.87 -4.67 -7.42
N ARG A 109 -13.27 -5.56 -6.60
CA ARG A 109 -13.15 -5.40 -5.13
C ARG A 109 -11.69 -5.56 -4.74
N LYS A 110 -11.20 -4.65 -3.90
CA LYS A 110 -9.81 -4.63 -3.46
C LYS A 110 -9.69 -4.42 -1.96
N LEU A 111 -8.60 -4.92 -1.41
CA LEU A 111 -8.07 -4.54 -0.11
C LEU A 111 -6.93 -3.55 -0.36
N ALA A 112 -7.01 -2.38 0.25
CA ALA A 112 -6.02 -1.32 0.12
C ALA A 112 -5.30 -1.09 1.45
N PHE A 113 -3.97 -1.00 1.39
CA PHE A 113 -3.09 -0.57 2.47
C PHE A 113 -2.54 0.80 2.12
N CYS A 114 -2.99 1.79 2.83
CA CYS A 114 -2.69 3.20 2.57
C CYS A 114 -1.73 3.74 3.62
N HIS A 115 -0.77 4.56 3.19
CA HIS A 115 0.24 5.14 4.06
C HIS A 115 0.56 6.58 3.65
N ASN A 116 0.37 7.52 4.59
CA ASN A 116 0.79 8.90 4.41
C ASN A 116 2.31 9.00 4.47
N GLN A 117 2.91 9.59 3.45
CA GLN A 117 4.35 9.86 3.47
C GLN A 117 4.69 10.90 4.53
N MET A 118 5.71 10.62 5.34
CA MET A 118 6.28 11.65 6.21
C MET A 118 6.89 12.78 5.35
N PRO A 119 6.69 14.05 5.74
CA PRO A 119 7.38 15.18 5.08
C PRO A 119 8.89 14.91 4.98
N ALA A 120 9.47 15.19 3.81
CA ALA A 120 10.87 14.88 3.51
C ALA A 120 11.86 15.42 4.55
N GLN A 121 11.56 16.57 5.14
CA GLN A 121 12.36 17.22 6.22
C GLN A 121 12.38 16.37 7.51
N LEU A 122 11.26 15.78 7.90
CA LEU A 122 11.17 14.88 9.06
C LEU A 122 11.84 13.54 8.78
N SER A 123 11.75 13.03 7.55
CA SER A 123 12.39 11.79 7.14
C SER A 123 13.92 11.89 7.17
N LEU A 124 14.48 13.04 6.80
CA LEU A 124 15.92 13.31 6.87
C LEU A 124 16.39 13.38 8.34
N PHE A 125 15.66 14.11 9.18
CA PHE A 125 15.94 14.20 10.62
C PHE A 125 15.90 12.81 11.28
N TRP A 126 14.89 12.00 10.97
CA TRP A 126 14.76 10.63 11.49
C TRP A 126 15.89 9.70 11.01
N ARG A 127 16.34 9.83 9.75
CA ARG A 127 17.49 9.09 9.21
C ARG A 127 18.79 9.46 9.93
N VAL A 128 19.00 10.74 10.23
CA VAL A 128 20.19 11.23 10.96
C VAL A 128 20.14 10.73 12.40
N CYS A 129 19.00 10.88 13.09
CA CYS A 129 18.83 10.38 14.46
C CYS A 129 19.02 8.86 14.58
N ARG A 130 18.52 8.08 13.62
CA ARG A 130 18.75 6.62 13.58
C ARG A 130 20.22 6.25 13.39
N ARG A 131 20.97 7.02 12.59
CA ARG A 131 22.42 6.81 12.42
C ARG A 131 23.18 7.09 13.70
N THR A 132 22.88 8.17 14.40
CA THR A 132 23.53 8.53 15.66
C THR A 132 23.19 7.55 16.78
N LEU A 133 21.92 7.11 16.89
CA LEU A 133 21.51 6.09 17.86
C LEU A 133 22.15 4.71 17.60
N ASN A 134 22.33 4.34 16.31
CA ASN A 134 23.03 3.10 15.94
C ASN A 134 24.55 3.18 16.18
N LEU A 135 25.18 4.36 16.06
CA LEU A 135 26.57 4.57 16.47
C LEU A 135 26.70 4.42 17.99
N GLY A 136 25.81 5.00 18.78
CA GLY A 136 25.78 4.86 20.25
C GLY A 136 25.62 3.41 20.69
N ARG A 137 24.74 2.62 20.03
CA ARG A 137 24.58 1.18 20.31
C ARG A 137 25.82 0.34 19.97
N LYS A 138 26.62 0.73 18.98
CA LYS A 138 27.91 0.05 18.69
C LYS A 138 28.98 0.35 19.74
N MET A 139 28.99 1.54 20.33
CA MET A 139 29.92 1.87 21.43
C MET A 139 29.53 1.19 22.75
N PHE A 140 28.25 0.97 23.04
CA PHE A 140 27.78 0.27 24.25
C PHE A 140 27.94 -1.26 24.21
N ARG A 141 28.28 -1.87 23.05
CA ARG A 141 28.56 -3.31 22.95
C ARG A 141 29.92 -3.77 23.49
N ILE A 142 30.69 -2.86 24.07
CA ILE A 142 32.01 -3.18 24.71
C ILE A 142 31.85 -3.71 26.16
N PHE A 143 30.65 -3.63 26.75
CA PHE A 143 30.38 -4.23 28.04
C PHE A 143 29.41 -5.39 27.90
N PRO A 144 29.84 -6.66 28.07
CA PRO A 144 28.95 -7.81 28.07
C PRO A 144 28.06 -7.78 29.29
N VAL A 145 26.75 -7.74 29.10
CA VAL A 145 25.78 -8.00 30.16
C VAL A 145 25.75 -9.52 30.39
N PRO A 146 26.03 -10.03 31.60
CA PRO A 146 25.94 -11.46 31.88
C PRO A 146 24.46 -11.87 31.92
N GLY A 147 24.02 -12.79 31.07
CA GLY A 147 22.77 -13.51 31.25
C GLY A 147 21.82 -13.65 30.07
N GLU A 148 22.19 -13.31 28.83
CA GLU A 148 21.29 -13.52 27.68
C GLU A 148 21.55 -14.89 27.03
N GLN A 149 20.64 -15.83 27.28
CA GLN A 149 20.66 -17.16 26.68
C GLN A 149 20.45 -17.08 25.17
N ASN A 150 21.35 -17.74 24.46
CA ASN A 150 21.49 -17.88 23.06
C ASN A 150 20.23 -18.56 22.42
N GLN A 151 19.29 -17.79 21.91
CA GLN A 151 18.24 -18.35 21.04
C GLN A 151 18.74 -18.40 19.59
N PRO A 152 18.66 -19.55 18.92
CA PRO A 152 19.08 -19.67 17.53
C PRO A 152 18.16 -18.82 16.62
N ARG A 153 18.78 -18.00 15.77
CA ARG A 153 18.06 -17.22 14.76
C ARG A 153 17.38 -18.16 13.77
N PRO A 154 16.10 -17.94 13.42
CA PRO A 154 15.46 -18.68 12.35
C PRO A 154 16.20 -18.41 11.02
N ALA A 155 16.40 -19.47 10.25
CA ALA A 155 17.04 -19.42 8.95
C ALA A 155 16.32 -18.44 8.03
N ARG A 156 17.08 -17.56 7.36
CA ARG A 156 16.55 -16.72 6.27
C ARG A 156 16.23 -17.63 5.09
N GLU A 157 14.96 -17.90 4.89
CA GLU A 157 14.48 -18.45 3.66
C GLU A 157 14.50 -17.35 2.59
N ILE A 158 15.44 -17.47 1.65
CA ILE A 158 15.49 -16.59 0.49
C ILE A 158 14.45 -17.11 -0.49
N ILE A 159 13.30 -16.46 -0.56
CA ILE A 159 12.33 -16.70 -1.61
C ILE A 159 12.89 -16.10 -2.90
N LEU A 160 13.64 -16.90 -3.67
CA LEU A 160 13.99 -16.61 -5.05
C LEU A 160 12.88 -17.18 -5.93
N SER A 161 12.03 -16.31 -6.44
CA SER A 161 11.33 -16.31 -7.74
C SER A 161 10.00 -15.60 -7.70
N GLY A 162 10.05 -14.30 -7.82
CA GLY A 162 8.92 -13.49 -8.25
C GLY A 162 9.45 -12.50 -9.27
N THR A 163 9.03 -12.64 -10.52
CA THR A 163 9.40 -11.70 -11.57
C THR A 163 8.73 -10.37 -11.27
N PHE A 164 9.45 -9.44 -10.66
CA PHE A 164 9.01 -8.06 -10.52
C PHE A 164 9.01 -7.42 -11.90
N ARG A 165 7.83 -7.19 -12.47
CA ARG A 165 7.67 -6.27 -13.61
C ARG A 165 7.41 -4.88 -13.05
N THR A 166 8.35 -3.98 -13.24
CA THR A 166 8.16 -2.56 -12.94
C THR A 166 7.34 -1.91 -14.05
N PHE A 167 6.30 -1.17 -13.67
CA PHE A 167 5.57 -0.28 -14.57
C PHE A 167 6.54 0.78 -15.13
N GLY A 168 6.58 0.92 -16.45
CA GLY A 168 7.12 2.11 -17.09
C GLY A 168 8.64 2.32 -17.04
N ALA A 169 9.48 1.27 -17.09
CA ALA A 169 10.90 1.47 -17.38
C ALA A 169 11.06 1.75 -18.88
N PRO A 170 11.60 2.95 -19.30
CA PRO A 170 11.87 3.20 -20.71
C PRO A 170 12.98 2.26 -21.19
N SER A 171 12.73 1.53 -22.30
CA SER A 171 13.76 0.81 -23.00
C SER A 171 14.78 1.83 -23.53
N ARG A 172 16.02 1.80 -23.03
CA ARG A 172 17.14 2.48 -23.68
C ARG A 172 17.47 1.71 -24.94
N SER A 173 17.15 2.32 -26.08
CA SER A 173 17.77 2.03 -27.37
C SER A 173 19.17 2.56 -27.43
#